data_32e5d1e1a240a55dfb81f0670d330ebb
#
_entry.id   32e5d1e1a240a55dfb81f0670d330ebb
#
_cell.length_a   1.000
_cell.length_b   1.000
_cell.length_c   1.000
_cell.angle_alpha   90.00
_cell.angle_beta   90.00
_cell.angle_gamma   90.00
#
_symmetry.space_group_name_H-M   'P 1'
#
loop_
_entity.id
_entity.type
_entity.pdbx_description
1 polymer ?
#
loop_
_entity_poly.entity_id
_entity_poly.type
_entity_poly.pdbx_seq_one_letter_code
_entity_poly.pdbx_strand_id
1 'polypeptide(L)'
;MTYEYKVIHRADGSVEWERFYKEGLLHREGDRPSRVWYRADGSVAQEEFYKEGLYHREGDRPARVWYRADGSVEQEEFRKEGQMYTPSKAKPCEGKTVEIDGVKYVLTLVD
;
A
#
# COMPACT_ATOMS: atom_id res chain seq x y z
N MET A 1 -25.11 0.92 10.43
CA MET A 1 -23.91 0.98 9.61
C MET A 1 -23.58 -0.40 9.10
N THR A 2 -23.43 -0.57 7.78
CA THR A 2 -23.30 -1.88 7.16
C THR A 2 -21.88 -2.10 6.66
N TYR A 3 -21.26 -3.18 7.14
CA TYR A 3 -19.95 -3.62 6.69
C TYR A 3 -20.11 -4.94 5.95
N GLU A 4 -19.33 -5.11 4.86
CA GLU A 4 -19.32 -6.35 4.11
C GLU A 4 -17.89 -6.84 3.92
N TYR A 5 -17.73 -8.15 3.93
CA TYR A 5 -16.46 -8.81 3.62
C TYR A 5 -16.72 -9.78 2.47
N LYS A 6 -15.96 -9.66 1.40
CA LYS A 6 -16.05 -10.56 0.26
C LYS A 6 -14.70 -11.25 0.05
N VAL A 7 -14.75 -12.54 -0.21
CA VAL A 7 -13.55 -13.35 -0.43
C VAL A 7 -13.81 -14.30 -1.58
N ILE A 8 -12.82 -14.45 -2.47
CA ILE A 8 -12.86 -15.45 -3.53
C ILE A 8 -11.71 -16.43 -3.34
N HIS A 9 -12.04 -17.71 -3.51
CA HIS A 9 -11.06 -18.81 -3.43
C HIS A 9 -10.77 -19.35 -4.81
N ARG A 10 -9.52 -19.81 -5.00
CA ARG A 10 -9.14 -20.56 -6.20
C ARG A 10 -9.68 -21.98 -6.11
N ALA A 11 -9.59 -22.71 -7.22
CA ALA A 11 -10.04 -24.09 -7.27
C ALA A 11 -9.34 -24.98 -6.24
N ASP A 12 -8.10 -24.65 -5.87
CA ASP A 12 -7.32 -25.40 -4.89
C ASP A 12 -7.67 -25.06 -3.43
N GLY A 13 -8.62 -24.14 -3.22
CA GLY A 13 -9.03 -23.70 -1.89
C GLY A 13 -8.28 -22.50 -1.33
N SER A 14 -7.18 -22.08 -1.96
CA SER A 14 -6.44 -20.91 -1.50
C SER A 14 -7.22 -19.63 -1.79
N VAL A 15 -7.00 -18.59 -0.97
CA VAL A 15 -7.64 -17.31 -1.18
C VAL A 15 -7.00 -16.62 -2.38
N GLU A 16 -7.84 -16.15 -3.31
CA GLU A 16 -7.38 -15.37 -4.44
C GLU A 16 -7.38 -13.88 -4.11
N TRP A 17 -8.49 -13.38 -3.56
CA TRP A 17 -8.56 -12.00 -3.11
C TRP A 17 -9.57 -11.82 -1.99
N GLU A 18 -9.41 -10.70 -1.26
CA GLU A 18 -10.32 -10.24 -0.21
C GLU A 18 -10.68 -8.78 -0.46
N ARG A 19 -11.92 -8.40 -0.13
CA ARG A 19 -12.40 -7.03 -0.23
C ARG A 19 -13.24 -6.69 0.98
N PHE A 20 -13.08 -5.47 1.47
CA PHE A 20 -13.81 -4.96 2.63
C PHE A 20 -14.57 -3.70 2.23
N TYR A 21 -15.83 -3.63 2.64
CA TYR A 21 -16.74 -2.55 2.26
C TYR A 21 -17.41 -1.96 3.49
N LYS A 22 -17.73 -0.66 3.40
CA LYS A 22 -18.58 0.03 4.35
C LYS A 22 -19.61 0.80 3.53
N GLU A 23 -20.90 0.59 3.82
CA GLU A 23 -21.98 1.24 3.09
C GLU A 23 -21.84 1.07 1.57
N GLY A 24 -21.41 -0.09 1.11
CA GLY A 24 -21.23 -0.39 -0.31
C GLY A 24 -19.98 0.16 -0.95
N LEU A 25 -19.15 0.89 -0.22
CA LEU A 25 -17.91 1.47 -0.74
C LEU A 25 -16.70 0.75 -0.14
N LEU A 26 -15.66 0.58 -0.96
CA LEU A 26 -14.41 -0.02 -0.48
C LEU A 26 -13.88 0.80 0.69
N HIS A 27 -13.68 0.13 1.82
CA HIS A 27 -13.27 0.79 3.06
C HIS A 27 -12.86 -0.26 4.08
N ARG A 28 -11.85 0.03 4.89
CA ARG A 28 -11.51 -0.80 6.02
C ARG A 28 -11.00 0.07 7.15
N GLU A 29 -11.52 -0.17 8.36
CA GLU A 29 -11.12 0.59 9.53
C GLU A 29 -9.68 0.23 9.96
N GLY A 30 -9.01 1.20 10.56
CA GLY A 30 -7.61 1.08 10.93
C GLY A 30 -6.72 1.19 9.71
N ASP A 31 -5.42 1.00 9.91
CA ASP A 31 -4.47 1.06 8.79
C ASP A 31 -4.31 -0.34 8.20
N ARG A 32 -5.36 -0.82 7.54
CA ARG A 32 -5.39 -2.14 6.92
C ARG A 32 -5.92 -2.02 5.49
N PRO A 33 -5.45 -2.89 4.57
CA PRO A 33 -5.88 -2.78 3.18
C PRO A 33 -7.34 -3.17 3.01
N SER A 34 -8.03 -2.44 2.13
CA SER A 34 -9.43 -2.71 1.79
C SER A 34 -9.55 -3.78 0.71
N ARG A 35 -8.52 -3.94 -0.11
CA ARG A 35 -8.44 -5.00 -1.13
C ARG A 35 -7.07 -5.65 -1.04
N VAL A 36 -7.05 -6.98 -1.06
CA VAL A 36 -5.81 -7.75 -1.01
C VAL A 36 -5.89 -8.85 -2.05
N TRP A 37 -4.82 -9.03 -2.83
CA TRP A 37 -4.67 -10.15 -3.76
C TRP A 37 -3.54 -11.02 -3.26
N TYR A 38 -3.76 -12.33 -3.33
CA TYR A 38 -2.81 -13.34 -2.86
C TYR A 38 -2.33 -14.19 -4.03
N ARG A 39 -1.11 -14.68 -3.90
CA ARG A 39 -0.60 -15.72 -4.80
C ARG A 39 -1.08 -17.08 -4.31
N ALA A 40 -0.94 -18.09 -5.17
CA ALA A 40 -1.37 -19.45 -4.82
C ALA A 40 -0.63 -20.01 -3.60
N ASP A 41 0.58 -19.53 -3.31
CA ASP A 41 1.35 -19.96 -2.14
C ASP A 41 0.94 -19.24 -0.83
N GLY A 42 -0.05 -18.35 -0.91
CA GLY A 42 -0.55 -17.61 0.25
C GLY A 42 0.15 -16.26 0.47
N SER A 43 1.20 -15.95 -0.27
CA SER A 43 1.87 -14.65 -0.13
C SER A 43 1.03 -13.55 -0.75
N VAL A 44 1.18 -12.32 -0.23
CA VAL A 44 0.46 -11.16 -0.75
C VAL A 44 1.11 -10.69 -2.04
N ALA A 45 0.28 -10.53 -3.10
CA ALA A 45 0.74 -9.98 -4.37
C ALA A 45 0.52 -8.47 -4.44
N GLN A 46 -0.59 -8.00 -3.89
CA GLN A 46 -0.97 -6.59 -3.98
C GLN A 46 -1.89 -6.21 -2.84
N GLU A 47 -1.73 -4.99 -2.34
CA GLU A 47 -2.63 -4.40 -1.35
C GLU A 47 -3.09 -3.04 -1.82
N GLU A 48 -4.37 -2.71 -1.56
CA GLU A 48 -4.92 -1.40 -1.86
C GLU A 48 -5.69 -0.89 -0.65
N PHE A 49 -5.43 0.38 -0.30
CA PHE A 49 -6.07 1.04 0.83
C PHE A 49 -7.08 2.05 0.31
N TYR A 50 -8.33 1.92 0.75
CA TYR A 50 -9.42 2.80 0.36
C TYR A 50 -10.10 3.36 1.59
N LYS A 51 -10.61 4.57 1.46
CA LYS A 51 -11.48 5.18 2.45
C LYS A 51 -12.67 5.74 1.68
N GLU A 52 -13.87 5.27 2.02
CA GLU A 52 -15.10 5.71 1.40
C GLU A 52 -15.06 5.64 -0.13
N GLY A 53 -14.48 4.57 -0.66
CA GLY A 53 -14.42 4.29 -2.09
C GLY A 53 -13.27 4.94 -2.84
N LEU A 54 -12.44 5.75 -2.19
CA LEU A 54 -11.30 6.41 -2.83
C LEU A 54 -9.99 5.88 -2.28
N TYR A 55 -8.97 5.77 -3.15
CA TYR A 55 -7.63 5.42 -2.70
C TYR A 55 -7.17 6.41 -1.65
N HIS A 56 -6.81 5.89 -0.48
CA HIS A 56 -6.40 6.76 0.63
C HIS A 56 -5.65 5.97 1.68
N ARG A 57 -4.56 6.54 2.20
CA ARG A 57 -3.88 5.98 3.36
C ARG A 57 -3.25 7.10 4.15
N GLU A 58 -3.48 7.09 5.45
CA GLU A 58 -2.96 8.10 6.35
C GLU A 58 -1.46 7.93 6.60
N GLY A 59 -0.80 9.01 7.01
CA GLY A 59 0.57 8.95 7.50
C GLY A 59 1.64 8.86 6.43
N ASP A 60 1.39 9.40 5.24
CA ASP A 60 2.36 9.40 4.13
C ASP A 60 2.86 7.99 3.81
N ARG A 61 1.94 7.03 3.79
CA ARG A 61 2.20 5.64 3.42
C ARG A 61 1.50 5.32 2.10
N PRO A 62 2.01 4.34 1.34
CA PRO A 62 1.41 4.06 0.03
C PRO A 62 -0.01 3.50 0.16
N ALA A 63 -0.92 3.98 -0.70
CA ALA A 63 -2.30 3.49 -0.76
C ALA A 63 -2.41 2.27 -1.66
N ARG A 64 -1.43 2.04 -2.53
CA ARG A 64 -1.34 0.83 -3.35
C ARG A 64 0.08 0.30 -3.27
N VAL A 65 0.22 -1.01 -3.05
CA VAL A 65 1.53 -1.65 -2.95
C VAL A 65 1.51 -2.95 -3.74
N TRP A 66 2.52 -3.16 -4.57
CA TRP A 66 2.73 -4.41 -5.28
C TRP A 66 3.97 -5.08 -4.71
N TYR A 67 3.88 -6.39 -4.47
CA TYR A 67 4.94 -7.18 -3.86
C TYR A 67 5.48 -8.21 -4.85
N ARG A 68 6.78 -8.50 -4.72
CA ARG A 68 7.39 -9.61 -5.45
C ARG A 68 7.14 -10.92 -4.70
N ALA A 69 7.44 -12.02 -5.35
CA ALA A 69 7.23 -13.35 -4.76
C ALA A 69 8.03 -13.55 -3.47
N ASP A 70 9.15 -12.86 -3.30
CA ASP A 70 9.98 -12.95 -2.09
C ASP A 70 9.48 -12.05 -0.95
N GLY A 71 8.38 -11.32 -1.17
CA GLY A 71 7.81 -10.41 -0.16
C GLY A 71 8.33 -8.98 -0.21
N SER A 72 9.33 -8.70 -1.05
CA SER A 72 9.84 -7.33 -1.18
C SER A 72 8.87 -6.48 -2.00
N VAL A 73 8.92 -5.16 -1.78
CA VAL A 73 8.07 -4.23 -2.50
C VAL A 73 8.60 -4.03 -3.93
N GLU A 74 7.72 -4.23 -4.91
CA GLU A 74 8.04 -3.99 -6.32
C GLU A 74 7.70 -2.56 -6.73
N GLN A 75 6.53 -2.08 -6.30
CA GLN A 75 6.02 -0.75 -6.68
C GLN A 75 5.09 -0.22 -5.61
N GLU A 76 5.06 1.09 -5.46
CA GLU A 76 4.18 1.78 -4.53
C GLU A 76 3.54 2.98 -5.20
N GLU A 77 2.28 3.28 -4.82
CA GLU A 77 1.60 4.50 -5.21
C GLU A 77 1.07 5.19 -3.97
N PHE A 78 1.39 6.47 -3.83
CA PHE A 78 0.90 7.28 -2.72
C PHE A 78 -0.31 8.06 -3.19
N ARG A 79 -1.46 7.87 -2.52
CA ARG A 79 -2.72 8.54 -2.86
C ARG A 79 -3.46 8.97 -1.61
N LYS A 80 -4.10 10.13 -1.69
CA LYS A 80 -5.06 10.60 -0.69
C LYS A 80 -6.28 11.11 -1.42
N GLU A 81 -7.45 10.67 -0.97
CA GLU A 81 -8.72 11.02 -1.57
C GLU A 81 -8.73 10.80 -3.08
N GLY A 82 -8.10 9.70 -3.51
CA GLY A 82 -8.02 9.28 -4.90
C GLY A 82 -6.91 9.93 -5.72
N GLN A 83 -6.25 10.95 -5.20
CA GLN A 83 -5.23 11.68 -5.94
C GLN A 83 -3.82 11.24 -5.58
N MET A 84 -2.97 11.14 -6.57
CA MET A 84 -1.56 10.82 -6.35
C MET A 84 -0.82 12.01 -5.77
N TYR A 85 0.12 11.74 -4.88
CA TYR A 85 0.96 12.78 -4.30
C TYR A 85 2.35 12.23 -4.01
N THR A 86 3.31 13.12 -3.80
CA THR A 86 4.66 12.76 -3.39
C THR A 86 4.72 12.83 -1.87
N PRO A 87 5.14 11.76 -1.18
CA PRO A 87 5.13 11.77 0.29
C PRO A 87 6.11 12.80 0.84
N SER A 88 5.63 13.54 1.85
CA SER A 88 6.44 14.58 2.48
C SER A 88 7.57 14.02 3.34
N LYS A 89 7.55 12.75 3.64
CA LYS A 89 8.58 12.10 4.47
C LYS A 89 9.97 12.10 3.87
N ALA A 90 10.11 12.42 2.59
CA ALA A 90 11.43 12.57 1.98
C ALA A 90 12.20 13.73 2.62
N LYS A 91 11.50 14.78 3.05
CA LYS A 91 12.13 15.97 3.64
C LYS A 91 12.89 15.72 4.94
N PRO A 92 12.41 14.87 5.87
CA PRO A 92 13.16 14.63 7.10
C PRO A 92 14.54 14.01 6.91
N CYS A 93 14.83 13.53 5.71
CA CYS A 93 16.14 12.96 5.39
C CYS A 93 17.14 14.01 4.94
N GLU A 94 16.73 15.26 4.75
CA GLU A 94 17.63 16.33 4.35
C GLU A 94 18.69 16.59 5.42
N GLY A 95 19.92 16.76 5.00
CA GLY A 95 21.04 16.98 5.91
C GLY A 95 21.65 15.72 6.49
N LYS A 96 21.01 14.57 6.29
CA LYS A 96 21.56 13.29 6.74
C LYS A 96 22.59 12.78 5.74
N THR A 97 23.51 11.96 6.22
CA THR A 97 24.49 11.35 5.32
C THR A 97 23.96 10.02 4.79
N VAL A 98 24.27 9.75 3.54
CA VAL A 98 24.01 8.46 2.91
C VAL A 98 25.31 7.93 2.34
N GLU A 99 25.49 6.62 2.35
CA GLU A 99 26.69 5.98 1.84
C GLU A 99 26.38 5.30 0.51
N ILE A 100 27.11 5.70 -0.53
CA ILE A 100 26.98 5.11 -1.87
C ILE A 100 28.38 4.75 -2.34
N ASP A 101 28.57 3.47 -2.70
CA ASP A 101 29.86 2.93 -3.14
C ASP A 101 31.01 3.21 -2.14
N GLY A 102 30.69 3.13 -0.85
CA GLY A 102 31.68 3.36 0.21
C GLY A 102 32.00 4.82 0.47
N VAL A 103 31.34 5.75 -0.21
CA VAL A 103 31.53 7.19 -0.04
C VAL A 103 30.31 7.80 0.63
N LYS A 104 30.52 8.64 1.61
CA LYS A 104 29.45 9.32 2.32
C LYS A 104 29.08 10.64 1.64
N TYR A 105 27.80 10.81 1.42
CA TYR A 105 27.25 12.02 0.83
C TYR A 105 26.27 12.67 1.78
N VAL A 106 26.18 13.98 1.75
CA VAL A 106 25.13 14.71 2.48
C VAL A 106 23.92 14.76 1.56
N LEU A 107 22.79 14.28 2.07
CA LEU A 107 21.54 14.29 1.31
C LEU A 107 20.96 15.69 1.32
N THR A 108 20.81 16.27 0.12
CA THR A 108 20.16 17.56 -0.05
C THR A 108 19.00 17.40 -1.02
N LEU A 109 17.81 17.79 -0.55
CA LEU A 109 16.62 17.70 -1.38
C LEU A 109 16.53 18.94 -2.28
N VAL A 110 16.29 18.70 -3.57
CA VAL A 110 16.16 19.77 -4.57
C VAL A 110 14.68 19.95 -4.88
N ASP A 111 14.22 21.19 -4.74
CA ASP A 111 12.82 21.54 -5.03
C ASP A 111 12.57 21.66 -6.53
#